data_15128497d55303054e2a0a035798d9d3
#
_entry.id   15128497d55303054e2a0a035798d9d3
#
_cell.length_a   1.000
_cell.length_b   1.000
_cell.length_c   1.000
_cell.angle_alpha   90.00
_cell.angle_beta   90.00
_cell.angle_gamma   90.00
#
_symmetry.space_group_name_H-M   'P 1'
#
loop_
_entity.id
_entity.type
_entity.pdbx_description
1 polymer ?
#
loop_
_entity_poly.entity_id
_entity_poly.type
_entity_poly.pdbx_seq_one_letter_code
_entity_poly.pdbx_strand_id
1 'polypeptide(L)'
;MTGPGGRDAIPAVRLDNAEVWEAIKGEDWILANGTANGWVRRLWKWMPERTCGGSGGAGLGYGLGASLGVALAHRGSGKLCVDLQSDGDLLYVTSGLFTAAHHRLPLLMVMCNNRSYYNDEEHQERMAVARGRPVENKGIGIRIEDPAPDFAMIARGFGVHAEGPIEDPAALQPALRRALRVAKEDGRPALVDVVFQAR
;
A
#
# COMPACT_ATOMS: atom_id res chain seq x y z
N MET A 1 -8.60 -35.70 4.79
CA MET A 1 -8.03 -35.64 3.43
C MET A 1 -7.41 -34.26 3.27
N THR A 2 -6.10 -34.20 3.37
CA THR A 2 -5.32 -32.97 3.23
C THR A 2 -5.16 -32.67 1.74
N GLY A 3 -5.80 -31.59 1.26
CA GLY A 3 -5.58 -31.08 -0.08
C GLY A 3 -4.15 -30.53 -0.23
N PRO A 4 -3.57 -30.55 -1.43
CA PRO A 4 -2.21 -30.06 -1.68
C PRO A 4 -2.18 -28.53 -1.71
N GLY A 5 -2.18 -27.92 -0.54
CA GLY A 5 -1.81 -26.51 -0.38
C GLY A 5 -0.29 -26.45 -0.26
N GLY A 6 0.38 -26.29 -1.40
CA GLY A 6 1.83 -26.22 -1.47
C GLY A 6 2.38 -25.10 -0.56
N ARG A 7 3.34 -25.48 0.29
CA ARG A 7 4.11 -24.58 1.16
C ARG A 7 5.05 -23.64 0.41
N ASP A 8 4.97 -23.59 -0.91
CA ASP A 8 5.93 -22.91 -1.79
C ASP A 8 5.39 -21.66 -2.49
N ALA A 9 4.11 -21.31 -2.32
CA ALA A 9 3.61 -20.04 -2.83
C ALA A 9 4.12 -18.90 -1.93
N ILE A 10 5.04 -18.10 -2.45
CA ILE A 10 5.47 -16.86 -1.81
C ILE A 10 4.21 -15.98 -1.64
N PRO A 11 3.85 -15.55 -0.42
CA PRO A 11 2.71 -14.66 -0.25
C PRO A 11 2.87 -13.43 -1.17
N ALA A 12 1.84 -13.07 -1.92
CA ALA A 12 1.89 -11.96 -2.86
C ALA A 12 2.43 -10.67 -2.21
N VAL A 13 1.99 -10.36 -0.98
CA VAL A 13 2.52 -9.25 -0.17
C VAL A 13 4.04 -9.30 0.03
N ARG A 14 4.64 -10.49 0.13
CA ARG A 14 6.10 -10.63 0.24
C ARG A 14 6.79 -10.31 -1.08
N LEU A 15 6.22 -10.76 -2.19
CA LEU A 15 6.77 -10.49 -3.52
C LEU A 15 6.80 -9.00 -3.80
N ASP A 16 5.68 -8.30 -3.57
CA ASP A 16 5.59 -6.88 -3.85
C ASP A 16 6.50 -6.03 -2.97
N ASN A 17 6.63 -6.37 -1.68
CA ASN A 17 7.59 -5.68 -0.82
C ASN A 17 9.05 -5.91 -1.29
N ALA A 18 9.37 -7.08 -1.84
CA ALA A 18 10.67 -7.34 -2.45
C ALA A 18 10.87 -6.52 -3.73
N GLU A 19 9.83 -6.44 -4.58
CA GLU A 19 9.87 -5.65 -5.82
C GLU A 19 9.97 -4.15 -5.54
N VAL A 20 9.25 -3.63 -4.56
CA VAL A 20 9.40 -2.24 -4.10
C VAL A 20 10.82 -1.99 -3.60
N TRP A 21 11.37 -2.90 -2.79
CA TRP A 21 12.75 -2.79 -2.32
C TRP A 21 13.75 -2.75 -3.48
N GLU A 22 13.62 -3.65 -4.45
CA GLU A 22 14.49 -3.64 -5.63
C GLU A 22 14.44 -2.31 -6.41
N ALA A 23 13.27 -1.68 -6.44
CA ALA A 23 13.11 -0.39 -7.11
C ALA A 23 13.76 0.77 -6.34
N ILE A 24 13.72 0.76 -5.00
CA ILE A 24 14.12 1.92 -4.17
C ILE A 24 15.43 1.74 -3.40
N LYS A 25 16.03 0.55 -3.36
CA LYS A 25 17.22 0.25 -2.52
C LYS A 25 18.44 1.13 -2.78
N GLY A 26 18.54 1.70 -3.99
CA GLY A 26 19.60 2.64 -4.38
C GLY A 26 19.31 4.08 -4.01
N GLU A 27 18.15 4.39 -3.45
CA GLU A 27 17.70 5.73 -3.16
C GLU A 27 17.94 6.13 -1.69
N ASP A 28 17.99 7.43 -1.43
CA ASP A 28 17.87 7.92 -0.06
C ASP A 28 16.38 8.04 0.28
N TRP A 29 15.81 6.92 0.75
CA TRP A 29 14.38 6.79 1.00
C TRP A 29 14.01 6.98 2.47
N ILE A 30 12.75 7.36 2.69
CA ILE A 30 12.07 7.33 3.99
C ILE A 30 10.69 6.70 3.82
N LEU A 31 10.36 5.72 4.68
CA LEU A 31 9.03 5.13 4.73
C LEU A 31 8.10 6.03 5.54
N ALA A 32 7.18 6.68 4.85
CA ALA A 32 6.23 7.60 5.43
C ALA A 32 5.06 6.87 6.12
N ASN A 33 4.59 5.79 5.49
CA ASN A 33 3.59 4.89 6.01
C ASN A 33 3.87 3.47 5.54
N GLY A 34 3.61 2.50 6.39
CA GLY A 34 3.89 1.09 6.08
C GLY A 34 2.80 0.15 6.54
N THR A 35 1.82 -0.10 5.69
CA THR A 35 0.79 -1.11 5.96
C THR A 35 1.38 -2.51 6.16
N ALA A 36 2.43 -2.86 5.43
CA ALA A 36 3.08 -4.16 5.47
C ALA A 36 4.40 -4.18 6.29
N ASN A 37 4.47 -3.44 7.39
CA ASN A 37 5.68 -3.24 8.20
C ASN A 37 6.42 -4.55 8.57
N GLY A 38 5.72 -5.65 8.76
CA GLY A 38 6.34 -6.95 9.06
C GLY A 38 7.25 -7.45 7.93
N TRP A 39 6.87 -7.23 6.68
CA TRP A 39 7.66 -7.59 5.52
C TRP A 39 8.76 -6.58 5.21
N VAL A 40 8.49 -5.28 5.37
CA VAL A 40 9.49 -4.21 5.27
C VAL A 40 10.68 -4.51 6.17
N ARG A 41 10.43 -4.79 7.45
CA ARG A 41 11.50 -5.09 8.44
C ARG A 41 12.31 -6.35 8.10
N ARG A 42 11.75 -7.28 7.35
CA ARG A 42 12.40 -8.54 6.96
C ARG A 42 13.17 -8.45 5.65
N LEU A 43 12.70 -7.63 4.72
CA LEU A 43 13.19 -7.61 3.34
C LEU A 43 14.03 -6.37 3.02
N TRP A 44 13.71 -5.22 3.65
CA TRP A 44 14.42 -3.99 3.39
C TRP A 44 15.60 -3.82 4.35
N LYS A 45 16.59 -3.02 3.94
CA LYS A 45 17.63 -2.55 4.86
C LYS A 45 17.02 -1.51 5.82
N TRP A 46 16.16 -2.03 6.71
CA TRP A 46 15.36 -1.22 7.60
C TRP A 46 16.21 -0.60 8.73
N MET A 47 15.98 0.68 9.00
CA MET A 47 16.54 1.40 10.13
C MET A 47 15.47 2.34 10.70
N PRO A 48 15.42 2.55 12.04
CA PRO A 48 14.43 3.41 12.67
C PRO A 48 14.38 4.82 12.07
N GLU A 49 15.52 5.38 11.70
CA GLU A 49 15.69 6.73 11.13
C GLU A 49 15.09 6.87 9.72
N ARG A 50 14.79 5.74 9.08
CA ARG A 50 14.16 5.69 7.76
C ARG A 50 12.65 5.46 7.83
N THR A 51 12.05 5.60 9.01
CA THR A 51 10.60 5.45 9.18
C THR A 51 10.05 6.61 9.99
N CYS A 52 8.95 7.16 9.55
CA CYS A 52 8.12 8.03 10.38
C CYS A 52 7.17 7.13 11.15
N GLY A 53 7.23 7.11 12.45
CA GLY A 53 6.52 6.19 13.34
C GLY A 53 5.09 5.85 12.91
N GLY A 54 4.55 4.75 13.45
CA GLY A 54 3.16 4.34 13.16
C GLY A 54 2.13 5.21 13.87
N SER A 55 0.87 5.13 13.43
CA SER A 55 -0.23 5.73 14.17
C SER A 55 -0.36 5.08 15.54
N GLY A 56 -0.34 5.85 16.59
CA GLY A 56 -0.57 5.36 17.95
C GLY A 56 -1.97 4.78 18.18
N GLY A 57 -2.91 4.98 17.25
CA GLY A 57 -4.31 4.59 17.36
C GLY A 57 -4.81 3.60 16.31
N ALA A 58 -3.97 3.17 15.38
CA ALA A 58 -4.35 2.26 14.27
C ALA A 58 -5.64 2.67 13.53
N GLY A 59 -5.98 3.95 13.51
CA GLY A 59 -7.19 4.47 12.86
C GLY A 59 -7.03 4.48 11.32
N LEU A 60 -8.05 3.99 10.62
CA LEU A 60 -8.09 4.08 9.16
C LEU A 60 -8.18 5.54 8.69
N GLY A 61 -7.55 5.82 7.55
CA GLY A 61 -7.38 7.18 7.03
C GLY A 61 -6.12 7.90 7.51
N TYR A 62 -5.34 7.30 8.39
CA TYR A 62 -4.09 7.89 8.88
C TYR A 62 -2.98 7.90 7.83
N GLY A 63 -2.86 6.82 7.07
CA GLY A 63 -1.69 6.55 6.22
C GLY A 63 -1.38 7.66 5.22
N LEU A 64 -2.35 8.02 4.39
CA LEU A 64 -2.15 9.09 3.39
C LEU A 64 -1.86 10.43 4.06
N GLY A 65 -2.60 10.80 5.11
CA GLY A 65 -2.38 12.07 5.82
C GLY A 65 -0.97 12.18 6.38
N ALA A 66 -0.47 11.14 7.02
CA ALA A 66 0.90 11.06 7.52
C ALA A 66 1.92 11.18 6.38
N SER A 67 1.69 10.45 5.27
CA SER A 67 2.58 10.46 4.11
C SER A 67 2.67 11.83 3.45
N LEU A 68 1.56 12.57 3.38
CA LEU A 68 1.56 13.97 2.91
C LEU A 68 2.41 14.86 3.81
N GLY A 69 2.30 14.71 5.14
CA GLY A 69 3.11 15.44 6.11
C GLY A 69 4.60 15.15 5.97
N VAL A 70 4.96 13.87 5.80
CA VAL A 70 6.35 13.45 5.60
C VAL A 70 6.90 14.00 4.27
N ALA A 71 6.15 13.88 3.19
CA ALA A 71 6.56 14.40 1.88
C ALA A 71 6.74 15.93 1.91
N LEU A 72 5.89 16.64 2.65
CA LEU A 72 6.02 18.08 2.86
C LEU A 72 7.28 18.42 3.67
N ALA A 73 7.55 17.71 4.76
CA ALA A 73 8.70 17.92 5.64
C ALA A 73 10.04 17.65 4.93
N HIS A 74 10.05 16.72 3.98
CA HIS A 74 11.24 16.36 3.20
C HIS A 74 11.31 17.01 1.82
N ARG A 75 10.42 17.96 1.52
CA ARG A 75 10.46 18.68 0.25
C ARG A 75 11.83 19.37 0.07
N GLY A 76 12.49 19.13 -1.06
CA GLY A 76 13.80 19.69 -1.36
C GLY A 76 14.99 19.03 -0.67
N SER A 77 14.78 18.01 0.17
CA SER A 77 15.86 17.27 0.84
C SER A 77 16.56 16.23 -0.06
N GLY A 78 15.98 15.91 -1.21
CA GLY A 78 16.43 14.81 -2.07
C GLY A 78 15.96 13.42 -1.62
N LYS A 79 15.29 13.30 -0.46
CA LYS A 79 14.75 12.02 0.01
C LYS A 79 13.52 11.59 -0.79
N LEU A 80 13.48 10.30 -1.11
CA LEU A 80 12.31 9.64 -1.67
C LEU A 80 11.35 9.27 -0.54
N CYS A 81 10.20 9.91 -0.47
CA CYS A 81 9.13 9.53 0.46
C CYS A 81 8.33 8.37 -0.15
N VAL A 82 8.21 7.27 0.60
CA VAL A 82 7.50 6.07 0.18
C VAL A 82 6.33 5.80 1.12
N ASP A 83 5.17 5.54 0.54
CA ASP A 83 3.94 5.15 1.23
C ASP A 83 3.51 3.77 0.76
N LEU A 84 3.46 2.80 1.67
CA LEU A 84 2.82 1.51 1.43
C LEU A 84 1.39 1.61 1.95
N GLN A 85 0.48 1.98 1.06
CA GLN A 85 -0.90 2.35 1.37
C GLN A 85 -1.83 1.14 1.21
N SER A 86 -2.71 0.88 2.18
CA SER A 86 -3.76 -0.12 1.98
C SER A 86 -5.00 0.47 1.31
N ASP A 87 -5.71 -0.36 0.58
CA ASP A 87 -6.95 -0.03 -0.13
C ASP A 87 -8.03 0.52 0.80
N GLY A 88 -8.34 -0.20 1.87
CA GLY A 88 -9.34 0.23 2.83
C GLY A 88 -8.98 1.53 3.56
N ASP A 89 -7.69 1.75 3.86
CA ASP A 89 -7.23 2.99 4.49
C ASP A 89 -7.38 4.20 3.55
N LEU A 90 -7.04 4.02 2.26
CA LEU A 90 -7.18 5.08 1.26
C LEU A 90 -8.65 5.46 1.02
N LEU A 91 -9.58 4.51 1.09
CA LEU A 91 -11.02 4.80 0.90
C LEU A 91 -11.56 5.83 1.89
N TYR A 92 -11.00 5.91 3.11
CA TYR A 92 -11.42 6.90 4.10
C TYR A 92 -10.97 8.33 3.75
N VAL A 93 -9.90 8.49 2.97
CA VAL A 93 -9.24 9.79 2.77
C VAL A 93 -8.79 10.03 1.33
N THR A 94 -9.50 9.48 0.36
CA THR A 94 -9.16 9.62 -1.07
C THR A 94 -8.97 11.08 -1.50
N SER A 95 -9.66 12.03 -0.87
CA SER A 95 -9.49 13.46 -1.12
C SER A 95 -8.07 13.99 -0.80
N GLY A 96 -7.31 13.28 0.02
CA GLY A 96 -5.90 13.59 0.26
C GLY A 96 -5.02 13.50 -1.00
N LEU A 97 -5.44 12.72 -2.00
CA LEU A 97 -4.79 12.66 -3.31
C LEU A 97 -4.82 14.02 -4.03
N PHE A 98 -5.92 14.78 -3.87
CA PHE A 98 -5.98 16.18 -4.35
C PHE A 98 -4.89 17.04 -3.68
N THR A 99 -4.73 16.91 -2.37
CA THR A 99 -3.70 17.65 -1.63
C THR A 99 -2.29 17.29 -2.12
N ALA A 100 -2.02 16.01 -2.34
CA ALA A 100 -0.75 15.54 -2.91
C ALA A 100 -0.46 16.20 -4.27
N ALA A 101 -1.44 16.17 -5.18
CA ALA A 101 -1.32 16.71 -6.52
C ALA A 101 -1.21 18.25 -6.53
N HIS A 102 -2.10 18.93 -5.78
CA HIS A 102 -2.16 20.39 -5.70
C HIS A 102 -0.85 20.99 -5.18
N HIS A 103 -0.27 20.39 -4.16
CA HIS A 103 0.97 20.83 -3.57
C HIS A 103 2.21 20.22 -4.25
N ARG A 104 2.06 19.39 -5.28
CA ARG A 104 3.16 18.69 -5.98
C ARG A 104 4.09 18.02 -4.97
N LEU A 105 3.54 17.19 -4.09
CA LEU A 105 4.34 16.49 -3.09
C LEU A 105 5.08 15.31 -3.74
N PRO A 106 6.41 15.23 -3.67
CA PRO A 106 7.17 14.12 -4.22
C PRO A 106 6.98 12.88 -3.33
N LEU A 107 5.98 12.05 -3.67
CA LEU A 107 5.56 10.90 -2.89
C LEU A 107 5.31 9.71 -3.82
N LEU A 108 5.99 8.59 -3.57
CA LEU A 108 5.72 7.31 -4.21
C LEU A 108 4.76 6.52 -3.32
N MET A 109 3.52 6.36 -3.78
CA MET A 109 2.51 5.54 -3.14
C MET A 109 2.42 4.18 -3.83
N VAL A 110 2.58 3.11 -3.09
CA VAL A 110 2.36 1.74 -3.58
C VAL A 110 1.15 1.18 -2.85
N MET A 111 0.07 0.96 -3.60
CA MET A 111 -1.16 0.43 -3.05
C MET A 111 -1.02 -1.07 -2.81
N CYS A 112 -1.25 -1.47 -1.57
CA CYS A 112 -1.41 -2.85 -1.16
C CYS A 112 -2.91 -3.22 -1.27
N ASN A 113 -3.39 -3.45 -2.49
CA ASN A 113 -4.80 -3.66 -2.80
C ASN A 113 -5.16 -5.16 -2.70
N ASN A 114 -5.65 -5.57 -1.55
CA ASN A 114 -6.13 -6.94 -1.32
C ASN A 114 -7.66 -7.08 -1.40
N ARG A 115 -8.35 -6.01 -1.77
CA ARG A 115 -9.81 -5.92 -1.89
C ARG A 115 -10.55 -6.29 -0.60
N SER A 116 -9.92 -6.01 0.57
CA SER A 116 -10.52 -6.35 1.87
C SER A 116 -9.91 -5.55 3.01
N TYR A 117 -10.72 -5.26 4.03
CA TYR A 117 -10.24 -4.97 5.38
C TYR A 117 -9.79 -6.28 6.04
N TYR A 118 -8.71 -6.85 5.51
CA TYR A 118 -8.29 -8.23 5.78
C TYR A 118 -8.03 -8.52 7.26
N ASN A 119 -7.50 -7.56 8.00
CA ASN A 119 -7.28 -7.71 9.44
C ASN A 119 -8.60 -7.94 10.19
N ASP A 120 -9.66 -7.27 9.75
CA ASP A 120 -11.00 -7.43 10.31
C ASP A 120 -11.63 -8.76 9.86
N GLU A 121 -11.39 -9.18 8.60
CA GLU A 121 -11.83 -10.49 8.11
C GLU A 121 -11.22 -11.63 8.93
N GLU A 122 -9.91 -11.60 9.21
CA GLU A 122 -9.25 -12.57 10.09
C GLU A 122 -9.80 -12.52 11.52
N HIS A 123 -10.08 -11.32 12.03
CA HIS A 123 -10.66 -11.17 13.36
C HIS A 123 -12.07 -11.78 13.43
N GLN A 124 -12.91 -11.50 12.44
CA GLN A 124 -14.25 -12.08 12.30
C GLN A 124 -14.19 -13.62 12.29
N GLU A 125 -13.29 -14.19 11.51
CA GLU A 125 -13.10 -15.65 11.45
C GLU A 125 -12.73 -16.22 12.82
N ARG A 126 -11.72 -15.65 13.48
CA ARG A 126 -11.28 -16.08 14.81
C ARG A 126 -12.41 -16.01 15.84
N MET A 127 -13.21 -14.94 15.79
CA MET A 127 -14.34 -14.76 16.69
C MET A 127 -15.49 -15.73 16.39
N ALA A 128 -15.75 -16.02 15.11
CA ALA A 128 -16.75 -17.01 14.72
C ALA A 128 -16.37 -18.40 15.22
N VAL A 129 -15.13 -18.83 14.99
CA VAL A 129 -14.60 -20.11 15.49
C VAL A 129 -14.69 -20.19 17.01
N ALA A 130 -14.22 -19.17 17.73
CA ALA A 130 -14.24 -19.15 19.19
C ALA A 130 -15.65 -19.22 19.79
N ARG A 131 -16.66 -18.79 19.04
CA ARG A 131 -18.08 -18.79 19.46
C ARG A 131 -18.91 -19.91 18.83
N GLY A 132 -18.30 -20.83 18.11
CA GLY A 132 -18.99 -21.93 17.42
C GLY A 132 -20.01 -21.42 16.38
N ARG A 133 -19.72 -20.30 15.70
CA ARG A 133 -20.57 -19.70 14.67
C ARG A 133 -20.02 -19.98 13.27
N PRO A 134 -20.88 -19.96 12.24
CA PRO A 134 -20.47 -20.08 10.86
C PRO A 134 -19.42 -19.04 10.45
N VAL A 135 -18.35 -19.47 9.76
CA VAL A 135 -17.24 -18.60 9.33
C VAL A 135 -17.48 -17.96 7.96
N GLU A 136 -18.43 -18.47 7.19
CA GLU A 136 -18.74 -18.00 5.84
C GLU A 136 -19.19 -16.55 5.78
N ASN A 137 -19.67 -16.01 6.89
CA ASN A 137 -20.12 -14.61 7.00
C ASN A 137 -19.00 -13.61 7.32
N LYS A 138 -17.75 -14.08 7.46
CA LYS A 138 -16.60 -13.23 7.86
C LYS A 138 -16.34 -12.05 6.94
N GLY A 139 -16.70 -12.17 5.64
CA GLY A 139 -16.46 -11.13 4.63
C GLY A 139 -17.58 -10.10 4.52
N ILE A 140 -18.70 -10.25 5.23
CA ILE A 140 -19.84 -9.32 5.12
C ILE A 140 -19.44 -7.94 5.67
N GLY A 141 -19.55 -6.90 4.81
CA GLY A 141 -19.16 -5.53 5.14
C GLY A 141 -17.65 -5.29 5.25
N ILE A 142 -16.84 -6.30 4.95
CA ILE A 142 -15.37 -6.26 5.06
C ILE A 142 -14.71 -6.26 3.68
N ARG A 143 -15.29 -6.98 2.71
CA ARG A 143 -14.76 -7.06 1.36
C ARG A 143 -14.99 -5.79 0.56
N ILE A 144 -13.98 -5.39 -0.21
CA ILE A 144 -13.99 -4.20 -1.07
C ILE A 144 -14.11 -4.67 -2.53
N GLU A 145 -15.23 -5.31 -2.82
CA GLU A 145 -15.57 -5.90 -4.13
C GLU A 145 -17.04 -5.61 -4.45
N ASP A 146 -17.43 -5.88 -5.69
CA ASP A 146 -18.78 -5.71 -6.22
C ASP A 146 -19.39 -4.28 -6.13
N PRO A 147 -18.75 -3.25 -6.75
CA PRO A 147 -17.54 -3.30 -7.56
C PRO A 147 -16.25 -3.05 -6.77
N ALA A 148 -15.14 -3.66 -7.18
CA ALA A 148 -13.82 -3.27 -6.68
C ALA A 148 -13.43 -1.89 -7.23
N PRO A 149 -12.97 -0.94 -6.38
CA PRO A 149 -12.53 0.37 -6.86
C PRO A 149 -11.27 0.26 -7.73
N ASP A 150 -11.20 1.07 -8.79
CA ASP A 150 -9.97 1.33 -9.52
C ASP A 150 -9.24 2.51 -8.88
N PHE A 151 -8.29 2.23 -8.00
CA PHE A 151 -7.55 3.25 -7.27
C PHE A 151 -6.63 4.06 -8.19
N ALA A 152 -6.12 3.47 -9.26
CA ALA A 152 -5.34 4.19 -10.24
C ALA A 152 -6.21 5.21 -11.00
N MET A 153 -7.44 4.86 -11.35
CA MET A 153 -8.39 5.79 -11.96
C MET A 153 -8.75 6.92 -10.99
N ILE A 154 -9.04 6.60 -9.74
CA ILE A 154 -9.33 7.58 -8.68
C ILE A 154 -8.16 8.56 -8.54
N ALA A 155 -6.93 8.06 -8.46
CA ALA A 155 -5.73 8.90 -8.33
C ALA A 155 -5.53 9.81 -9.54
N ARG A 156 -5.71 9.30 -10.76
CA ARG A 156 -5.68 10.11 -11.99
C ARG A 156 -6.75 11.20 -11.98
N GLY A 157 -7.94 10.90 -11.48
CA GLY A 157 -9.03 11.88 -11.33
C GLY A 157 -8.67 13.06 -10.43
N PHE A 158 -7.78 12.87 -9.47
CA PHE A 158 -7.23 13.91 -8.60
C PHE A 158 -5.95 14.56 -9.16
N GLY A 159 -5.44 14.15 -10.33
CA GLY A 159 -4.24 14.70 -10.96
C GLY A 159 -2.93 14.05 -10.49
N VAL A 160 -2.99 12.93 -9.80
CA VAL A 160 -1.83 12.11 -9.43
C VAL A 160 -1.46 11.21 -10.62
N HIS A 161 -0.15 11.08 -10.92
CA HIS A 161 0.30 10.05 -11.85
C HIS A 161 -0.01 8.68 -11.26
N ALA A 162 -0.71 7.82 -12.01
CA ALA A 162 -1.06 6.53 -11.46
C ALA A 162 -1.08 5.42 -12.52
N GLU A 163 -0.60 4.25 -12.11
CA GLU A 163 -0.56 3.03 -12.87
C GLU A 163 -1.28 1.89 -12.13
N GLY A 164 -1.97 1.08 -12.87
CA GLY A 164 -2.73 -0.04 -12.32
C GLY A 164 -4.21 -0.03 -12.76
N PRO A 165 -5.00 -0.98 -12.24
CA PRO A 165 -4.60 -2.06 -11.31
C PRO A 165 -3.62 -3.05 -11.95
N ILE A 166 -2.54 -3.40 -11.24
CA ILE A 166 -1.53 -4.35 -11.70
C ILE A 166 -1.82 -5.70 -11.07
N GLU A 167 -2.13 -6.68 -11.91
CA GLU A 167 -2.39 -8.07 -11.53
C GLU A 167 -1.29 -9.02 -12.02
N ASP A 168 -0.52 -8.61 -13.03
CA ASP A 168 0.62 -9.36 -13.56
C ASP A 168 1.92 -8.93 -12.85
N PRO A 169 2.60 -9.83 -12.11
CA PRO A 169 3.87 -9.51 -11.46
C PRO A 169 4.94 -8.99 -12.41
N ALA A 170 4.94 -9.40 -13.67
CA ALA A 170 5.92 -8.93 -14.66
C ALA A 170 5.75 -7.44 -15.00
N ALA A 171 4.55 -6.89 -14.84
CA ALA A 171 4.26 -5.48 -15.07
C ALA A 171 4.67 -4.57 -13.90
N LEU A 172 4.92 -5.13 -12.71
CA LEU A 172 5.13 -4.34 -11.49
C LEU A 172 6.44 -3.54 -11.52
N GLN A 173 7.58 -4.17 -11.81
CA GLN A 173 8.87 -3.46 -11.86
C GLN A 173 8.90 -2.32 -12.88
N PRO A 174 8.43 -2.49 -14.12
CA PRO A 174 8.32 -1.38 -15.05
C PRO A 174 7.47 -0.21 -14.53
N ALA A 175 6.33 -0.50 -13.89
CA ALA A 175 5.44 0.52 -13.33
C ALA A 175 6.10 1.26 -12.15
N LEU A 176 6.72 0.53 -11.22
CA LEU A 176 7.45 1.13 -10.10
C LEU A 176 8.55 2.08 -10.58
N ARG A 177 9.31 1.70 -11.61
CA ARG A 177 10.37 2.56 -12.17
C ARG A 177 9.83 3.84 -12.80
N ARG A 178 8.68 3.78 -13.48
CA ARG A 178 8.04 4.98 -14.04
C ARG A 178 7.50 5.88 -12.94
N ALA A 179 6.79 5.32 -11.96
CA ALA A 179 6.28 6.06 -10.82
C ALA A 179 7.41 6.69 -9.97
N LEU A 180 8.50 5.94 -9.74
CA LEU A 180 9.68 6.45 -9.06
C LEU A 180 10.27 7.68 -9.79
N ARG A 181 10.37 7.61 -11.11
CA ARG A 181 10.88 8.73 -11.92
C ARG A 181 9.99 9.96 -11.75
N VAL A 182 8.67 9.82 -11.82
CA VAL A 182 7.73 10.92 -11.60
C VAL A 182 7.90 11.52 -10.21
N ALA A 183 8.04 10.68 -9.18
CA ALA A 183 8.22 11.17 -7.81
C ALA A 183 9.54 11.93 -7.62
N LYS A 184 10.63 11.44 -8.20
CA LYS A 184 11.97 12.01 -8.01
C LYS A 184 12.33 13.12 -8.99
N GLU A 185 12.12 12.88 -10.27
CA GLU A 185 12.59 13.81 -11.32
C GLU A 185 11.56 14.91 -11.57
N ASP A 186 10.26 14.57 -11.62
CA ASP A 186 9.20 15.56 -11.83
C ASP A 186 8.75 16.24 -10.53
N GLY A 187 9.15 15.71 -9.37
CA GLY A 187 8.74 16.23 -8.06
C GLY A 187 7.24 16.18 -7.84
N ARG A 188 6.55 15.13 -8.33
CA ARG A 188 5.09 14.97 -8.30
C ARG A 188 4.69 13.67 -7.62
N PRO A 189 3.47 13.60 -7.05
CA PRO A 189 3.00 12.34 -6.47
C PRO A 189 2.74 11.31 -7.57
N ALA A 190 3.10 10.06 -7.26
CA ALA A 190 2.85 8.91 -8.11
C ALA A 190 2.27 7.75 -7.29
N LEU A 191 1.32 7.02 -7.89
CA LEU A 191 0.66 5.88 -7.27
C LEU A 191 0.77 4.65 -8.19
N VAL A 192 1.09 3.50 -7.60
CA VAL A 192 1.04 2.20 -8.29
C VAL A 192 0.04 1.33 -7.54
N ASP A 193 -1.08 1.00 -8.19
CA ASP A 193 -2.12 0.13 -7.63
C ASP A 193 -1.77 -1.33 -7.93
N VAL A 194 -1.40 -2.07 -6.88
CA VAL A 194 -0.97 -3.48 -6.99
C VAL A 194 -2.01 -4.37 -6.36
N VAL A 195 -2.64 -5.21 -7.17
CA VAL A 195 -3.66 -6.14 -6.70
C VAL A 195 -3.00 -7.41 -6.17
N PHE A 196 -3.23 -7.67 -4.90
CA PHE A 196 -2.80 -8.90 -4.25
C PHE A 196 -3.90 -9.95 -4.31
N GLN A 197 -3.50 -11.22 -4.25
CA GLN A 197 -4.48 -12.26 -4.00
C GLN A 197 -5.08 -12.08 -2.60
N ALA A 198 -6.41 -12.08 -2.53
CA ALA A 198 -7.10 -12.30 -1.27
C ALA A 198 -6.62 -13.64 -0.70
N ARG A 199 -6.15 -13.65 0.53
CA ARG A 199 -5.69 -14.87 1.21
C ARG A 199 -6.83 -15.79 1.55
#